data_5cbcf923ccd04b29d3bfcd8bc5d0c4db
#
_entry.id   5cbcf923ccd04b29d3bfcd8bc5d0c4db
#
_cell.length_a   1.000
_cell.length_b   1.000
_cell.length_c   1.000
_cell.angle_alpha   90.00
_cell.angle_beta   90.00
_cell.angle_gamma   90.00
#
_symmetry.space_group_name_H-M   'P 1'
#
loop_
_entity.id
_entity.type
_entity.pdbx_description
1 polymer ?
#
loop_
_entity_poly.entity_id
_entity_poly.type
_entity_poly.pdbx_seq_one_letter_code
_entity_poly.pdbx_strand_id
1 'polypeptide(L)' 'MQADKTLLQMKYARVVAMFAEQQNIPMEDALDFFYHSETYQELREGIADLHCRSDQYVADELTLEYRDSRG' A
#
# COMPACT_ATOMS: atom_id res chain seq x y z
N MET A 1 18.88 1.33 -9.43
CA MET A 1 19.18 1.55 -8.01
C MET A 1 18.11 0.86 -7.16
N GLN A 2 18.55 0.09 -6.20
CA GLN A 2 17.60 -0.60 -5.34
C GLN A 2 17.06 0.36 -4.28
N ALA A 3 15.77 0.22 -4.00
CA ALA A 3 15.17 1.02 -2.95
C ALA A 3 15.71 0.56 -1.59
N ASP A 4 16.00 1.51 -0.73
CA ASP A 4 16.45 1.23 0.62
C ASP A 4 15.31 0.53 1.38
N LYS A 5 15.63 -0.56 2.06
CA LYS A 5 14.64 -1.34 2.78
C LYS A 5 13.92 -0.51 3.84
N THR A 6 14.67 0.34 4.54
CA THR A 6 14.11 1.22 5.56
C THR A 6 13.15 2.23 4.94
N LEU A 7 13.53 2.82 3.80
CA LEU A 7 12.68 3.78 3.10
C LEU A 7 11.40 3.13 2.62
N LEU A 8 11.48 1.89 2.15
CA LEU A 8 10.29 1.14 1.73
C LEU A 8 9.35 0.90 2.89
N GLN A 9 9.87 0.55 4.05
CA GLN A 9 9.03 0.31 5.22
C GLN A 9 8.35 1.59 5.69
N MET A 10 9.06 2.71 5.61
CA MET A 10 8.47 4.01 5.94
C MET A 10 7.35 4.36 4.96
N LYS A 11 7.57 4.08 3.68
CA LYS A 11 6.54 4.31 2.66
C LYS A 11 5.32 3.42 2.92
N TYR A 12 5.53 2.16 3.26
CA TYR A 12 4.43 1.25 3.57
C TYR A 12 3.59 1.80 4.72
N ALA A 13 4.26 2.27 5.78
CA ALA A 13 3.55 2.81 6.94
C ALA A 13 2.68 4.02 6.55
N ARG A 14 3.22 4.91 5.73
CA ARG A 14 2.47 6.09 5.29
C ARG A 14 1.28 5.69 4.42
N VAL A 15 1.50 4.79 3.46
CA VAL A 15 0.45 4.33 2.55
C VAL A 15 -0.68 3.64 3.33
N VAL A 16 -0.31 2.76 4.26
CA VAL A 16 -1.32 2.04 5.04
C VAL A 16 -2.09 2.99 5.94
N ALA A 17 -1.42 3.98 6.54
CA ALA A 17 -2.09 4.98 7.36
C ALA A 17 -3.10 5.78 6.54
N MET A 18 -2.73 6.21 5.34
CA MET A 18 -3.63 6.93 4.44
C MET A 18 -4.82 6.05 4.07
N PHE A 19 -4.56 4.81 3.73
CA PHE A 19 -5.60 3.86 3.36
C PHE A 19 -6.57 3.62 4.52
N ALA A 20 -6.04 3.39 5.72
CA ALA A 20 -6.87 3.16 6.90
C ALA A 20 -7.79 4.36 7.17
N GLU A 21 -7.24 5.56 7.06
CA GLU A 21 -8.00 6.78 7.28
C GLU A 21 -9.08 6.95 6.22
N GLN A 22 -8.74 6.73 4.96
CA GLN A 22 -9.69 6.87 3.85
C GLN A 22 -10.83 5.86 3.95
N GLN A 23 -10.53 4.65 4.40
CA GLN A 23 -11.54 3.60 4.52
C GLN A 23 -12.24 3.60 5.88
N ASN A 24 -11.75 4.42 6.80
CA ASN A 24 -12.28 4.50 8.16
C ASN A 24 -12.26 3.12 8.85
N ILE A 25 -11.12 2.45 8.75
CA ILE A 25 -10.91 1.14 9.37
C ILE A 25 -9.71 1.22 10.31
N PRO A 26 -9.62 0.29 11.28
CA PRO A 26 -8.48 0.26 12.19
C PRO A 26 -7.19 -0.03 11.44
N MET A 27 -6.08 0.47 11.98
CA MET A 27 -4.76 0.29 11.38
C MET A 27 -4.42 -1.19 11.22
N GLU A 28 -4.77 -2.03 12.19
CA GLU A 28 -4.44 -3.45 12.10
C GLU A 28 -5.20 -4.14 10.96
N ASP A 29 -6.44 -3.74 10.70
CA ASP A 29 -7.19 -4.27 9.56
C ASP A 29 -6.58 -3.82 8.24
N ALA A 30 -6.17 -2.55 8.19
CA ALA A 30 -5.52 -2.01 7.00
C ALA A 30 -4.19 -2.70 6.72
N LEU A 31 -3.41 -2.96 7.76
CA LEU A 31 -2.13 -3.67 7.62
C LEU A 31 -2.35 -5.09 7.12
N ASP A 32 -3.32 -5.78 7.68
CA ASP A 32 -3.63 -7.15 7.28
C ASP A 32 -3.99 -7.20 5.80
N PHE A 33 -4.88 -6.31 5.36
CA PHE A 33 -5.26 -6.25 3.95
C PHE A 33 -4.06 -5.92 3.07
N PHE A 34 -3.28 -4.93 3.50
CA PHE A 34 -2.11 -4.48 2.73
C PHE A 34 -1.14 -5.63 2.46
N TYR A 35 -0.80 -6.40 3.51
CA TYR A 35 0.19 -7.47 3.36
C TYR A 35 -0.32 -8.64 2.52
N HIS A 36 -1.62 -8.74 2.31
CA HIS A 36 -2.21 -9.77 1.44
C HIS A 36 -2.57 -9.24 0.06
N SER A 37 -2.28 -7.96 -0.21
CA SER A 37 -2.69 -7.31 -1.46
C SER A 37 -1.69 -7.52 -2.58
N GLU A 38 -2.18 -7.41 -3.82
CA GLU A 38 -1.32 -7.39 -4.99
C GLU A 38 -0.47 -6.12 -5.01
N THR A 39 -1.01 -5.02 -4.50
CA THR A 39 -0.28 -3.76 -4.41
C THR A 39 1.01 -3.93 -3.60
N TYR A 40 0.93 -4.64 -2.48
CA TYR A 40 2.12 -4.91 -1.68
C TYR A 40 3.14 -5.75 -2.44
N GLN A 41 2.67 -6.78 -3.15
CA GLN A 41 3.58 -7.62 -3.95
C GLN A 41 4.28 -6.80 -5.02
N GLU A 42 3.55 -5.93 -5.70
CA GLU A 42 4.11 -5.08 -6.74
C GLU A 42 5.14 -4.12 -6.16
N LEU A 43 4.87 -3.56 -5.01
CA LEU A 43 5.82 -2.67 -4.32
C LEU A 43 7.09 -3.42 -3.97
N ARG A 44 6.95 -4.60 -3.43
CA ARG A 44 8.08 -5.42 -2.99
C ARG A 44 8.95 -5.86 -4.16
N GLU A 45 8.33 -6.16 -5.29
CA GLU A 45 9.02 -6.64 -6.49
C GLU A 45 9.46 -5.52 -7.42
N GLY A 46 9.07 -4.27 -7.12
CA GLY A 46 9.45 -3.12 -7.92
C GLY A 46 8.75 -3.04 -9.26
N ILE A 47 7.60 -3.70 -9.40
CA ILE A 47 6.88 -3.73 -10.67
C ILE A 47 6.33 -2.35 -11.00
N ALA A 48 6.54 -1.92 -12.24
CA ALA A 48 6.06 -0.62 -12.77
C ALA A 48 6.53 0.56 -11.92
N ASP A 49 7.66 0.41 -11.22
CA ASP A 49 8.22 1.45 -10.36
C ASP A 49 7.21 2.00 -9.36
N LEU A 50 6.33 1.14 -8.90
CA LEU A 50 5.26 1.55 -7.99
C LEU A 50 5.82 2.20 -6.71
N HIS A 51 7.00 1.73 -6.25
CA HIS A 51 7.65 2.29 -5.08
C HIS A 51 8.11 3.74 -5.28
N CYS A 52 8.19 4.19 -6.54
CA CYS A 52 8.57 5.56 -6.89
C CYS A 52 7.35 6.47 -7.02
N ARG A 53 6.15 5.92 -6.98
CA ARG A 53 4.94 6.72 -7.09
C ARG A 53 4.63 7.38 -5.75
N SER A 54 3.79 8.41 -5.78
CA SER A 54 3.41 9.10 -4.55
C SER A 54 2.68 8.16 -3.60
N ASP A 55 2.70 8.50 -2.32
CA ASP A 55 1.95 7.72 -1.33
C ASP A 55 0.46 7.69 -1.67
N GLN A 56 -0.09 8.81 -2.13
CA GLN A 56 -1.49 8.90 -2.50
C GLN A 56 -1.81 7.96 -3.67
N TYR A 57 -0.92 7.90 -4.66
CA TYR A 57 -1.12 7.00 -5.80
C TYR A 57 -1.23 5.55 -5.34
N VAL A 58 -0.30 5.13 -4.48
CA VAL A 58 -0.26 3.76 -3.99
C VAL A 58 -1.48 3.48 -3.10
N ALA A 59 -1.84 4.43 -2.25
CA ALA A 59 -3.03 4.29 -1.41
C ALA A 59 -4.30 4.15 -2.24
N ASP A 60 -4.39 4.89 -3.36
CA ASP A 60 -5.53 4.80 -4.27
C ASP A 60 -5.61 3.43 -4.93
N GLU A 61 -4.46 2.88 -5.35
CA GLU A 61 -4.41 1.54 -5.93
C GLU A 61 -4.88 0.50 -4.91
N LEU A 62 -4.43 0.64 -3.68
CA LEU A 62 -4.83 -0.25 -2.59
C LEU A 62 -6.34 -0.14 -2.33
N THR A 63 -6.88 1.07 -2.40
CA THR A 63 -8.31 1.32 -2.23
C THR A 63 -9.13 0.62 -3.30
N LEU A 64 -8.69 0.68 -4.55
CA LEU A 64 -9.38 0.01 -5.64
C LEU A 64 -9.41 -1.50 -5.41
N GLU A 65 -8.30 -2.06 -4.99
CA GLU A 65 -8.19 -3.48 -4.70
C GLU A 65 -9.12 -3.88 -3.54
N TYR A 66 -9.19 -3.04 -2.52
CA TYR A 66 -10.04 -3.27 -1.35
C TYR A 66 -11.52 -3.27 -1.75
N ARG A 67 -11.92 -2.34 -2.58
CA ARG A 67 -13.30 -2.26 -3.08
C ARG A 67 -13.67 -3.50 -3.88
N ASP A 68 -12.77 -3.93 -4.77
CA ASP A 68 -13.00 -5.11 -5.59
C ASP A 68 -13.14 -6.35 -4.74
N SER A 69 -12.33 -6.47 -3.68
CA SER A 69 -12.36 -7.65 -2.83
C SER A 69 -13.64 -7.72 -1.99
N ARG A 70 -14.28 -6.59 -1.75
CA ARG A 70 -15.52 -6.53 -0.97
C ARG A 70 -16.76 -6.62 -1.84
N GLY A 71 -16.58 -6.30 -3.10
CA GLY A 71 -17.66 -6.19 -4.04
C GLY A 71 -18.19 -7.45 -4.52
#